data_dd3ba014222e9f042dbac75a2792ef9f
#
_entry.id   dd3ba014222e9f042dbac75a2792ef9f
#
_cell.length_a   1.000
_cell.length_b   1.000
_cell.length_c   1.000
_cell.angle_alpha   90.00
_cell.angle_beta   90.00
_cell.angle_gamma   90.00
#
_symmetry.space_group_name_H-M   'P 1'
#
loop_
_entity.id
_entity.type
_entity.pdbx_description
1 polymer ?
#
loop_
_entity_poly.entity_id
_entity_poly.type
_entity_poly.pdbx_seq_one_letter_code
_entity_poly.pdbx_strand_id
1 'polypeptide(L)'
;MALEALGGAAVAGAATPHATKFAQGVIFPDPTLCIGCLTCEVICSQEHKRVGLSDVPRIRIFNDPETKVDPVIQAAYPDRGQFHQEPCLQCPTAECLYVCPVDALQVEPRTGARFIREDTCVSCGRCNEACIFPTSDLAHATNQGQSPPQKSRITYDAVADTFAKCDLCFWREGGPACVERCPVNVRIRQGIIKTDAGRLCLAAPEATKETWNKLRAFQTFEGSPAQGKA
;
A
#
# COMPACT_ATOMS: atom_id res chain seq x y z
N MET A 1 28.70 19.97 -53.97
CA MET A 1 27.49 20.09 -53.12
C MET A 1 27.46 18.85 -52.28
N ALA A 2 27.81 18.99 -51.02
CA ALA A 2 27.86 17.92 -50.04
C ALA A 2 26.56 17.97 -49.23
N LEU A 3 25.80 16.86 -49.16
CA LEU A 3 24.69 16.67 -48.26
C LEU A 3 25.21 16.21 -46.94
N GLU A 4 25.10 17.05 -45.92
CA GLU A 4 25.37 16.68 -44.53
C GLU A 4 24.17 15.85 -44.01
N ALA A 5 24.50 14.63 -43.56
CA ALA A 5 23.56 13.76 -42.91
C ALA A 5 23.43 14.20 -41.44
N LEU A 6 22.26 14.69 -41.05
CA LEU A 6 21.89 14.95 -39.67
C LEU A 6 21.71 13.62 -38.93
N GLY A 7 22.72 13.23 -38.16
CA GLY A 7 22.64 12.10 -37.25
C GLY A 7 21.71 12.42 -36.09
N GLY A 8 20.55 11.79 -36.05
CA GLY A 8 19.66 11.81 -34.89
C GLY A 8 20.29 11.05 -33.74
N ALA A 9 20.76 11.79 -32.72
CA ALA A 9 21.16 11.18 -31.47
C ALA A 9 19.90 10.66 -30.76
N ALA A 10 19.75 9.35 -30.69
CA ALA A 10 18.82 8.70 -29.81
C ALA A 10 19.25 9.00 -28.36
N VAL A 11 18.48 9.84 -27.67
CA VAL A 11 18.62 10.03 -26.24
C VAL A 11 18.11 8.74 -25.59
N ALA A 12 19.05 7.81 -25.33
CA ALA A 12 18.81 6.71 -24.42
C ALA A 12 18.63 7.32 -23.04
N GLY A 13 17.40 7.45 -22.61
CA GLY A 13 17.07 7.79 -21.23
C GLY A 13 17.69 6.73 -20.34
N ALA A 14 18.82 7.07 -19.70
CA ALA A 14 19.38 6.25 -18.66
C ALA A 14 18.35 6.19 -17.53
N ALA A 15 17.71 5.02 -17.40
CA ALA A 15 16.93 4.72 -16.22
C ALA A 15 17.85 4.91 -15.01
N THR A 16 17.65 5.97 -14.25
CA THR A 16 18.35 6.18 -12.99
C THR A 16 18.13 4.93 -12.16
N PRO A 17 19.18 4.27 -11.67
CA PRO A 17 19.00 3.14 -10.79
C PRO A 17 18.28 3.68 -9.55
N HIS A 18 16.97 3.34 -9.42
CA HIS A 18 16.23 3.66 -8.23
C HIS A 18 16.96 3.01 -7.06
N ALA A 19 17.64 3.84 -6.27
CA ALA A 19 18.39 3.38 -5.12
C ALA A 19 17.44 2.52 -4.28
N THR A 20 17.84 1.27 -4.06
CA THR A 20 17.07 0.26 -3.32
C THR A 20 17.08 0.57 -1.82
N LYS A 21 16.66 1.79 -1.45
CA LYS A 21 16.49 2.13 -0.06
C LYS A 21 15.24 1.44 0.47
N PHE A 22 15.40 0.64 1.50
CA PHE A 22 14.25 0.06 2.21
C PHE A 22 13.45 1.16 2.92
N ALA A 23 12.14 1.02 2.93
CA ALA A 23 11.31 1.85 3.79
C ALA A 23 11.69 1.63 5.26
N GLN A 24 11.63 2.67 6.08
CA GLN A 24 11.87 2.60 7.52
C GLN A 24 10.90 1.68 8.26
N GLY A 25 9.83 1.29 7.60
CA GLY A 25 8.86 0.34 8.09
C GLY A 25 7.83 -0.03 7.04
N VAL A 26 6.94 -0.92 7.43
CA VAL A 26 5.75 -1.31 6.66
C VAL A 26 4.57 -1.41 7.63
N ILE A 27 3.40 -0.99 7.19
CA ILE A 27 2.19 -1.22 7.97
C ILE A 27 1.83 -2.69 7.81
N PHE A 28 1.89 -3.42 8.92
CA PHE A 28 1.56 -4.82 8.97
C PHE A 28 0.26 -5.00 9.76
N PRO A 29 -0.85 -5.34 9.10
CA PRO A 29 -2.12 -5.55 9.79
C PRO A 29 -2.14 -6.91 10.48
N ASP A 30 -2.73 -6.95 11.68
CA ASP A 30 -3.18 -8.20 12.27
C ASP A 30 -4.72 -8.30 12.07
N PRO A 31 -5.17 -9.15 11.17
CA PRO A 31 -6.60 -9.29 10.90
C PRO A 31 -7.37 -9.89 12.08
N THR A 32 -6.72 -10.68 12.96
CA THR A 32 -7.36 -11.29 14.12
C THR A 32 -7.86 -10.26 15.12
N LEU A 33 -7.24 -9.08 15.15
CA LEU A 33 -7.56 -7.97 16.04
C LEU A 33 -8.48 -6.92 15.42
N CYS A 34 -8.78 -6.99 14.14
CA CYS A 34 -9.58 -5.97 13.46
C CYS A 34 -11.04 -6.01 13.87
N ILE A 35 -11.61 -4.87 14.17
CA ILE A 35 -13.05 -4.71 14.48
C ILE A 35 -13.85 -4.09 13.33
N GLY A 36 -13.24 -3.84 12.17
CA GLY A 36 -13.93 -3.31 10.99
C GLY A 36 -14.44 -1.87 11.12
N CYS A 37 -13.93 -1.08 12.06
CA CYS A 37 -14.46 0.25 12.40
C CYS A 37 -14.16 1.35 11.37
N LEU A 38 -13.44 1.06 10.28
CA LEU A 38 -13.05 1.97 9.20
C LEU A 38 -12.21 3.19 9.64
N THR A 39 -11.86 3.33 10.92
CA THR A 39 -11.08 4.49 11.41
C THR A 39 -9.78 4.67 10.63
N CYS A 40 -9.11 3.60 10.25
CA CYS A 40 -7.87 3.68 9.48
C CYS A 40 -8.09 4.25 8.07
N GLU A 41 -9.21 3.95 7.41
CA GLU A 41 -9.57 4.53 6.11
C GLU A 41 -9.89 6.01 6.25
N VAL A 42 -10.77 6.36 7.20
CA VAL A 42 -11.21 7.74 7.42
C VAL A 42 -10.03 8.64 7.78
N ILE A 43 -9.18 8.23 8.72
CA ILE A 43 -8.04 9.07 9.13
C ILE A 43 -6.98 9.16 8.02
N CYS A 44 -6.81 8.10 7.21
CA CYS A 44 -5.94 8.14 6.05
C CYS A 44 -6.41 9.21 5.05
N SER A 45 -7.70 9.19 4.69
CA SER A 45 -8.34 10.16 3.83
C SER A 45 -8.16 11.60 4.37
N GLN A 46 -8.51 11.83 5.63
CA GLN A 46 -8.43 13.15 6.25
C GLN A 46 -7.00 13.72 6.30
N GLU A 47 -6.02 12.91 6.66
CA GLU A 47 -4.62 13.36 6.76
C GLU A 47 -4.04 13.71 5.38
N HIS A 48 -4.38 12.97 4.33
CA HIS A 48 -3.91 13.29 2.99
C HIS A 48 -4.60 14.52 2.42
N LYS A 49 -5.91 14.63 2.60
CA LYS A 49 -6.66 15.84 2.22
C LYS A 49 -6.10 17.10 2.90
N ARG A 50 -5.70 17.00 4.18
CA ARG A 50 -5.14 18.12 4.93
C ARG A 50 -3.85 18.67 4.32
N VAL A 51 -3.08 17.83 3.64
CA VAL A 51 -1.84 18.24 2.95
C VAL A 51 -2.01 18.42 1.44
N GLY A 52 -3.26 18.50 0.96
CA GLY A 52 -3.57 18.79 -0.44
C GLY A 52 -3.40 17.59 -1.39
N LEU A 53 -3.35 16.39 -0.87
CA LEU A 53 -3.32 15.15 -1.66
C LEU A 53 -4.73 14.57 -1.82
N SER A 54 -4.87 13.65 -2.77
CA SER A 54 -6.08 12.85 -2.97
C SER A 54 -6.60 12.29 -1.65
N ASP A 55 -7.91 12.38 -1.43
CA ASP A 55 -8.57 11.93 -0.21
C ASP A 55 -9.05 10.47 -0.29
N VAL A 56 -8.70 9.71 -1.33
CA VAL A 56 -8.96 8.28 -1.33
C VAL A 56 -8.10 7.58 -0.28
N PRO A 57 -8.68 6.72 0.55
CA PRO A 57 -7.91 5.99 1.56
C PRO A 57 -6.92 5.04 0.91
N ARG A 58 -5.68 5.03 1.42
CA ARG A 58 -4.55 4.21 0.95
C ARG A 58 -4.37 2.92 1.75
N ILE A 59 -5.28 2.66 2.66
CA ILE A 59 -5.52 1.40 3.37
C ILE A 59 -7.00 1.10 3.26
N ARG A 60 -7.35 -0.14 2.93
CA ARG A 60 -8.73 -0.58 2.75
C ARG A 60 -9.04 -1.72 3.70
N ILE A 61 -10.29 -1.77 4.17
CA ILE A 61 -10.79 -2.85 5.01
C ILE A 61 -11.81 -3.66 4.20
N PHE A 62 -11.65 -4.96 4.25
CA PHE A 62 -12.55 -5.91 3.60
C PHE A 62 -13.16 -6.83 4.64
N ASN A 63 -14.41 -7.24 4.40
CA ASN A 63 -15.02 -8.32 5.15
C ASN A 63 -14.46 -9.65 4.63
N ASP A 64 -13.96 -10.47 5.57
CA ASP A 64 -13.38 -11.75 5.25
C ASP A 64 -13.86 -12.80 6.26
N PRO A 65 -14.86 -13.61 5.89
CA PRO A 65 -15.48 -14.57 6.79
C PRO A 65 -14.53 -15.68 7.25
N GLU A 66 -13.38 -15.83 6.62
CA GLU A 66 -12.37 -16.83 6.99
C GLU A 66 -11.38 -16.32 8.05
N THR A 67 -11.37 -15.01 8.30
CA THR A 67 -10.49 -14.41 9.31
C THR A 67 -10.86 -14.90 10.71
N LYS A 68 -9.92 -15.55 11.39
CA LYS A 68 -10.07 -15.92 12.81
C LYS A 68 -9.98 -14.67 13.69
N VAL A 69 -10.77 -14.68 14.75
CA VAL A 69 -10.84 -13.58 15.71
C VAL A 69 -10.05 -13.95 16.96
N ASP A 70 -9.26 -13.01 17.47
CA ASP A 70 -8.62 -13.16 18.77
C ASP A 70 -9.69 -13.20 19.89
N PRO A 71 -9.64 -14.18 20.83
CA PRO A 71 -10.66 -14.31 21.87
C PRO A 71 -10.80 -13.07 22.78
N VAL A 72 -9.72 -12.34 23.04
CA VAL A 72 -9.73 -11.11 23.84
C VAL A 72 -10.47 -10.00 23.08
N ILE A 73 -10.26 -9.91 21.78
CA ILE A 73 -10.96 -8.95 20.91
C ILE A 73 -12.43 -9.35 20.75
N GLN A 74 -12.72 -10.65 20.59
CA GLN A 74 -14.11 -11.11 20.53
C GLN A 74 -14.89 -10.77 21.80
N ALA A 75 -14.27 -10.93 22.97
CA ALA A 75 -14.91 -10.57 24.25
C ALA A 75 -15.10 -9.05 24.41
N ALA A 76 -14.15 -8.25 23.91
CA ALA A 76 -14.23 -6.79 23.99
C ALA A 76 -15.19 -6.15 22.95
N TYR A 77 -15.43 -6.85 21.85
CA TYR A 77 -16.28 -6.42 20.73
C TYR A 77 -17.11 -7.61 20.23
N PRO A 78 -18.14 -8.05 20.96
CA PRO A 78 -18.86 -9.31 20.68
C PRO A 78 -19.55 -9.33 19.31
N ASP A 79 -20.04 -8.17 18.85
CA ASP A 79 -20.80 -8.04 17.61
C ASP A 79 -19.93 -7.67 16.39
N ARG A 80 -18.61 -7.77 16.52
CA ARG A 80 -17.73 -7.47 15.40
C ARG A 80 -17.83 -8.51 14.28
N GLY A 81 -17.70 -8.05 13.04
CA GLY A 81 -17.47 -8.92 11.89
C GLY A 81 -16.03 -9.44 11.81
N GLN A 82 -15.74 -10.13 10.72
CA GLN A 82 -14.40 -10.64 10.37
C GLN A 82 -13.83 -9.76 9.27
N PHE A 83 -12.65 -9.17 9.51
CA PHE A 83 -12.11 -8.14 8.63
C PHE A 83 -10.61 -8.30 8.45
N HIS A 84 -10.13 -7.99 7.25
CA HIS A 84 -8.72 -7.80 7.00
C HIS A 84 -8.44 -6.45 6.33
N GLN A 85 -7.21 -6.04 6.26
CA GLN A 85 -6.76 -4.75 5.75
C GLN A 85 -5.66 -4.93 4.72
N GLU A 86 -5.71 -4.10 3.70
CA GLU A 86 -4.80 -4.16 2.58
C GLU A 86 -4.07 -2.82 2.37
N PRO A 87 -3.06 -2.50 3.19
CA PRO A 87 -2.14 -1.40 2.88
C PRO A 87 -1.10 -1.82 1.85
N CYS A 88 -0.45 -0.86 1.20
CA CYS A 88 0.75 -1.13 0.43
C CYS A 88 1.89 -1.64 1.34
N LEU A 89 2.56 -2.70 0.91
CA LEU A 89 3.63 -3.36 1.67
C LEU A 89 5.03 -2.78 1.45
N GLN A 90 5.16 -1.64 0.77
CA GLN A 90 6.43 -0.93 0.61
C GLN A 90 7.57 -1.82 0.08
N CYS A 91 7.31 -2.62 -0.94
CA CYS A 91 8.22 -3.63 -1.49
C CYS A 91 9.65 -3.12 -1.66
N PRO A 92 10.68 -3.88 -1.26
CA PRO A 92 12.08 -3.51 -1.49
C PRO A 92 12.41 -3.34 -2.98
N THR A 93 12.00 -4.29 -3.79
CA THR A 93 11.98 -4.24 -5.25
C THR A 93 10.55 -4.01 -5.71
N ALA A 94 10.18 -2.74 -5.87
CA ALA A 94 8.80 -2.39 -6.18
C ALA A 94 8.60 -2.32 -7.70
N GLU A 95 8.01 -3.36 -8.29
CA GLU A 95 7.73 -3.41 -9.73
C GLU A 95 6.97 -2.17 -10.23
N CYS A 96 6.07 -1.65 -9.39
CA CYS A 96 5.31 -0.44 -9.69
C CYS A 96 6.18 0.81 -9.92
N LEU A 97 7.40 0.88 -9.34
CA LEU A 97 8.35 1.98 -9.59
C LEU A 97 8.89 1.93 -11.02
N TYR A 98 9.24 0.73 -11.49
CA TYR A 98 9.91 0.56 -12.77
C TYR A 98 9.00 0.75 -13.98
N VAL A 99 7.69 0.59 -13.81
CA VAL A 99 6.72 0.71 -14.90
C VAL A 99 6.13 2.10 -15.07
N CYS A 100 6.46 3.04 -14.17
CA CYS A 100 5.93 4.40 -14.24
C CYS A 100 6.58 5.19 -15.38
N PRO A 101 5.83 5.57 -16.43
CA PRO A 101 6.41 6.22 -17.62
C PRO A 101 6.82 7.67 -17.39
N VAL A 102 6.36 8.28 -16.29
CA VAL A 102 6.58 9.69 -15.96
C VAL A 102 7.29 9.87 -14.61
N ASP A 103 7.85 8.81 -14.05
CA ASP A 103 8.53 8.81 -12.74
C ASP A 103 7.71 9.43 -11.60
N ALA A 104 6.38 9.34 -11.68
CA ALA A 104 5.50 9.79 -10.60
C ALA A 104 5.61 8.92 -9.35
N LEU A 105 5.95 7.63 -9.50
CA LEU A 105 6.27 6.76 -8.39
C LEU A 105 7.72 6.95 -7.96
N GLN A 106 7.91 7.34 -6.70
CA GLN A 106 9.21 7.71 -6.15
C GLN A 106 9.48 7.05 -4.81
N VAL A 107 10.72 7.15 -4.36
CA VAL A 107 11.18 6.74 -3.03
C VAL A 107 11.56 7.99 -2.25
N GLU A 108 10.92 8.23 -1.12
CA GLU A 108 11.26 9.34 -0.23
C GLU A 108 12.65 9.15 0.37
N PRO A 109 13.58 10.11 0.21
CA PRO A 109 15.00 9.90 0.53
C PRO A 109 15.30 9.61 2.00
N ARG A 110 14.53 10.19 2.94
CA ARG A 110 14.77 10.03 4.39
C ARG A 110 14.22 8.70 4.90
N THR A 111 12.99 8.39 4.57
CA THR A 111 12.23 7.27 5.12
C THR A 111 12.26 6.03 4.24
N GLY A 112 12.60 6.18 2.95
CA GLY A 112 12.51 5.11 1.97
C GLY A 112 11.06 4.74 1.60
N ALA A 113 10.07 5.52 2.01
CA ALA A 113 8.69 5.27 1.66
C ALA A 113 8.45 5.39 0.15
N ARG A 114 7.75 4.42 -0.44
CA ARG A 114 7.33 4.50 -1.84
C ARG A 114 6.04 5.28 -1.88
N PHE A 115 6.00 6.34 -2.69
CA PHE A 115 4.83 7.21 -2.81
C PHE A 115 4.57 7.59 -4.27
N ILE A 116 3.40 8.11 -4.55
CA ILE A 116 3.04 8.65 -5.86
C ILE A 116 3.03 10.19 -5.74
N ARG A 117 3.73 10.84 -6.64
CA ARG A 117 3.58 12.26 -6.88
C ARG A 117 2.32 12.47 -7.72
N GLU A 118 1.26 12.93 -7.07
CA GLU A 118 -0.05 13.05 -7.70
C GLU A 118 -0.08 14.14 -8.77
N ASP A 119 0.72 15.19 -8.60
CA ASP A 119 0.90 16.28 -9.56
C ASP A 119 1.59 15.87 -10.88
N THR A 120 2.31 14.77 -10.86
CA THR A 120 3.03 14.23 -12.02
C THR A 120 2.34 13.00 -12.61
N CYS A 121 1.42 12.39 -11.87
CA CYS A 121 0.72 11.17 -12.29
C CYS A 121 -0.17 11.44 -13.51
N VAL A 122 -0.08 10.58 -14.52
CA VAL A 122 -0.89 10.65 -15.75
C VAL A 122 -1.97 9.57 -15.79
N SER A 123 -2.31 9.00 -14.68
CA SER A 123 -3.41 8.02 -14.48
C SER A 123 -3.39 6.80 -15.41
N CYS A 124 -2.23 6.42 -15.93
CA CYS A 124 -2.09 5.36 -16.92
C CYS A 124 -2.37 3.93 -16.40
N GLY A 125 -2.47 3.72 -15.09
CA GLY A 125 -2.80 2.42 -14.46
C GLY A 125 -1.68 1.39 -14.41
N ARG A 126 -0.52 1.60 -15.05
CA ARG A 126 0.57 0.61 -15.11
C ARG A 126 1.06 0.16 -13.74
N CYS A 127 1.13 1.07 -12.77
CA CYS A 127 1.54 0.75 -11.40
C CYS A 127 0.53 -0.18 -10.70
N ASN A 128 -0.77 0.00 -10.97
CA ASN A 128 -1.83 -0.86 -10.45
C ASN A 128 -1.73 -2.29 -11.04
N GLU A 129 -1.39 -2.41 -12.31
CA GLU A 129 -1.22 -3.70 -12.98
C GLU A 129 0.07 -4.42 -12.57
N ALA A 130 1.15 -3.67 -12.35
CA ALA A 130 2.45 -4.22 -11.98
C ALA A 130 2.57 -4.55 -10.49
N CYS A 131 1.59 -4.20 -9.66
CA CYS A 131 1.62 -4.51 -8.25
C CYS A 131 1.48 -6.03 -8.05
N ILE A 132 2.46 -6.63 -7.37
CA ILE A 132 2.49 -8.07 -7.10
C ILE A 132 1.52 -8.52 -5.98
N PHE A 133 0.87 -7.57 -5.32
CA PHE A 133 -0.11 -7.84 -4.27
C PHE A 133 -1.50 -7.50 -4.79
N PRO A 134 -2.27 -8.50 -5.23
CA PRO A 134 -3.64 -8.27 -5.66
C PRO A 134 -4.51 -7.80 -4.49
N THR A 135 -5.63 -7.17 -4.79
CA THR A 135 -6.70 -7.00 -3.81
C THR A 135 -7.45 -8.32 -3.67
N SER A 136 -8.17 -8.47 -2.55
CA SER A 136 -9.10 -9.58 -2.39
C SER A 136 -10.23 -9.52 -3.45
N ASP A 137 -10.83 -10.66 -3.76
CA ASP A 137 -11.95 -10.75 -4.70
C ASP A 137 -13.14 -9.88 -4.26
N LEU A 138 -13.34 -9.71 -2.95
CA LEU A 138 -14.36 -8.81 -2.38
C LEU A 138 -14.08 -7.35 -2.72
N ALA A 139 -12.80 -6.93 -2.70
CA ALA A 139 -12.42 -5.60 -3.15
C ALA A 139 -12.72 -5.39 -4.63
N HIS A 140 -12.49 -6.42 -5.43
CA HIS A 140 -12.80 -6.40 -6.85
C HIS A 140 -14.31 -6.23 -7.09
N ALA A 141 -15.14 -6.90 -6.31
CA ALA A 141 -16.61 -6.79 -6.42
C ALA A 141 -17.13 -5.39 -6.05
N THR A 142 -16.55 -4.76 -5.03
CA THR A 142 -16.95 -3.40 -4.59
C THR A 142 -16.45 -2.29 -5.52
N ASN A 143 -15.43 -2.57 -6.31
CA ASN A 143 -14.83 -1.62 -7.27
C ASN A 143 -15.30 -1.86 -8.72
N GLN A 144 -16.30 -2.71 -8.94
CA GLN A 144 -16.92 -2.89 -10.25
C GLN A 144 -17.52 -1.56 -10.71
N GLY A 145 -17.02 -1.05 -11.82
CA GLY A 145 -17.43 0.24 -12.37
C GLY A 145 -16.41 1.37 -12.18
N GLN A 146 -15.35 1.18 -11.42
CA GLN A 146 -14.20 2.09 -11.45
C GLN A 146 -13.40 1.89 -12.74
N SER A 147 -12.98 2.97 -13.34
CA SER A 147 -12.11 2.92 -14.53
C SER A 147 -10.87 3.76 -14.27
N PRO A 148 -9.70 3.15 -14.20
CA PRO A 148 -9.38 1.72 -14.25
C PRO A 148 -9.82 0.96 -12.98
N PRO A 149 -10.17 -0.34 -13.10
CA PRO A 149 -10.56 -1.12 -11.93
C PRO A 149 -9.36 -1.32 -10.98
N GLN A 150 -9.63 -1.28 -9.67
CA GLN A 150 -8.59 -1.57 -8.69
C GLN A 150 -8.24 -3.06 -8.74
N LYS A 151 -7.00 -3.35 -9.12
CA LYS A 151 -6.48 -4.73 -9.19
C LYS A 151 -5.47 -5.03 -8.08
N SER A 152 -5.07 -4.02 -7.32
CA SER A 152 -3.97 -4.13 -6.37
C SER A 152 -4.16 -3.20 -5.18
N ARG A 153 -3.11 -3.06 -4.39
CA ARG A 153 -3.05 -2.15 -3.22
C ARG A 153 -2.75 -0.70 -3.59
N ILE A 154 -2.99 -0.34 -4.85
CA ILE A 154 -2.90 1.00 -5.39
C ILE A 154 -4.31 1.43 -5.79
N THR A 155 -4.80 2.53 -5.25
CA THR A 155 -6.17 3.00 -5.43
C THR A 155 -6.22 4.10 -6.47
N TYR A 156 -7.20 4.07 -7.36
CA TYR A 156 -7.48 5.16 -8.29
C TYR A 156 -8.46 6.15 -7.65
N ASP A 157 -8.16 7.43 -7.79
CA ASP A 157 -9.05 8.53 -7.46
C ASP A 157 -9.63 9.12 -8.74
N ALA A 158 -10.91 8.88 -8.97
CA ALA A 158 -11.61 9.37 -10.16
C ALA A 158 -11.90 10.88 -10.13
N VAL A 159 -11.84 11.52 -8.96
CA VAL A 159 -12.08 12.95 -8.81
C VAL A 159 -10.80 13.74 -9.10
N ALA A 160 -9.69 13.28 -8.53
CA ALA A 160 -8.38 13.90 -8.74
C ALA A 160 -7.67 13.39 -10.00
N ASP A 161 -8.23 12.39 -10.68
CA ASP A 161 -7.65 11.67 -11.82
C ASP A 161 -6.19 11.26 -11.57
N THR A 162 -5.98 10.53 -10.48
CA THR A 162 -4.65 10.09 -10.07
C THR A 162 -4.70 8.73 -9.37
N PHE A 163 -3.55 8.08 -9.27
CA PHE A 163 -3.40 6.92 -8.40
C PHE A 163 -2.79 7.31 -7.06
N ALA A 164 -3.23 6.65 -6.01
CA ALA A 164 -2.74 6.83 -4.65
C ALA A 164 -2.40 5.47 -4.03
N LYS A 165 -1.39 5.44 -3.17
CA LYS A 165 -0.97 4.24 -2.42
C LYS A 165 -0.43 4.65 -1.06
N CYS A 166 -0.42 3.71 -0.10
CA CYS A 166 0.18 3.99 1.20
C CYS A 166 1.64 4.46 1.05
N ASP A 167 1.92 5.61 1.61
CA ASP A 167 3.18 6.34 1.61
C ASP A 167 3.78 6.45 3.02
N LEU A 168 3.21 5.71 3.99
CA LEU A 168 3.56 5.72 5.40
C LEU A 168 3.37 7.09 6.07
N CYS A 169 2.63 8.00 5.46
CA CYS A 169 2.49 9.39 5.90
C CYS A 169 3.86 10.00 6.22
N PHE A 170 4.84 9.88 5.31
CA PHE A 170 6.26 10.19 5.55
C PHE A 170 6.50 11.64 5.98
N TRP A 171 5.56 12.54 5.74
CA TRP A 171 5.63 13.94 6.18
C TRP A 171 5.23 14.14 7.65
N ARG A 172 4.61 13.13 8.31
CA ARG A 172 4.19 13.21 9.71
C ARG A 172 5.30 12.74 10.65
N GLU A 173 5.61 13.51 11.68
CA GLU A 173 6.56 13.11 12.73
C GLU A 173 6.07 11.88 13.52
N GLY A 174 4.75 11.79 13.76
CA GLY A 174 4.12 10.65 14.44
C GLY A 174 3.96 9.39 13.57
N GLY A 175 4.43 9.40 12.32
CA GLY A 175 4.29 8.28 11.40
C GLY A 175 2.86 8.05 10.92
N PRO A 176 2.51 6.82 10.52
CA PRO A 176 1.22 6.51 9.91
C PRO A 176 0.04 6.78 10.83
N ALA A 177 -0.85 7.69 10.43
CA ALA A 177 -2.01 8.10 11.24
C ALA A 177 -2.98 6.95 11.53
N CYS A 178 -3.13 6.02 10.59
CA CYS A 178 -3.96 4.84 10.77
C CYS A 178 -3.48 3.93 11.92
N VAL A 179 -2.16 3.83 12.12
CA VAL A 179 -1.57 3.09 13.24
C VAL A 179 -1.81 3.82 14.55
N GLU A 180 -1.57 5.12 14.56
CA GLU A 180 -1.75 5.97 15.75
C GLU A 180 -3.19 5.98 16.24
N ARG A 181 -4.15 6.10 15.33
CA ARG A 181 -5.57 6.30 15.63
C ARG A 181 -6.39 5.02 15.69
N CYS A 182 -5.82 3.87 15.42
CA CYS A 182 -6.54 2.61 15.54
C CYS A 182 -7.12 2.43 16.95
N PRO A 183 -8.45 2.31 17.13
CA PRO A 183 -9.06 2.25 18.47
C PRO A 183 -8.63 1.01 19.23
N VAL A 184 -8.37 -0.10 18.56
CA VAL A 184 -7.84 -1.31 19.20
C VAL A 184 -6.43 -1.05 19.71
N ASN A 185 -5.55 -0.44 18.91
CA ASN A 185 -4.19 -0.07 19.35
C ASN A 185 -4.20 0.90 20.53
N VAL A 186 -5.12 1.88 20.53
CA VAL A 186 -5.28 2.81 21.66
C VAL A 186 -5.66 2.05 22.93
N ARG A 187 -6.65 1.17 22.85
CA ARG A 187 -7.12 0.39 24.01
C ARG A 187 -6.06 -0.60 24.53
N ILE A 188 -5.28 -1.21 23.63
CA ILE A 188 -4.13 -2.05 24.01
C ILE A 188 -3.09 -1.20 24.77
N ARG A 189 -2.68 -0.05 24.23
CA ARG A 189 -1.70 0.84 24.86
C ARG A 189 -2.17 1.39 26.21
N GLN A 190 -3.47 1.56 26.38
CA GLN A 190 -4.08 1.98 27.66
C GLN A 190 -4.27 0.83 28.66
N GLY A 191 -3.93 -0.40 28.28
CA GLY A 191 -4.11 -1.58 29.13
C GLY A 191 -5.57 -2.03 29.29
N ILE A 192 -6.51 -1.47 28.53
CA ILE A 192 -7.93 -1.86 28.57
C ILE A 192 -8.12 -3.24 27.92
N ILE A 193 -7.40 -3.48 26.82
CA ILE A 193 -7.31 -4.78 26.17
C ILE A 193 -5.90 -5.31 26.46
N LYS A 194 -5.82 -6.43 27.14
CA LYS A 194 -4.55 -7.07 27.51
C LYS A 194 -4.12 -8.06 26.44
N THR A 195 -3.48 -7.57 25.42
CA THR A 195 -2.81 -8.37 24.41
C THR A 195 -1.48 -7.69 24.06
N ASP A 196 -0.47 -8.46 23.70
CA ASP A 196 0.84 -7.95 23.32
C ASP A 196 0.89 -7.55 21.82
N ALA A 197 -0.14 -7.92 21.05
CA ALA A 197 -0.21 -7.61 19.63
C ALA A 197 -0.91 -6.26 19.36
N GLY A 198 -0.29 -5.41 18.55
CA GLY A 198 -0.93 -4.22 17.98
C GLY A 198 -1.74 -4.57 16.74
N ARG A 199 -2.92 -3.99 16.60
CA ARG A 199 -3.82 -4.22 15.47
C ARG A 199 -3.19 -3.81 14.12
N LEU A 200 -2.58 -2.66 14.09
CA LEU A 200 -1.74 -2.16 13.01
C LEU A 200 -0.39 -1.81 13.62
N CYS A 201 0.66 -2.37 13.11
CA CYS A 201 2.01 -2.05 13.57
C CYS A 201 2.85 -1.55 12.41
N LEU A 202 3.78 -0.67 12.75
CA LEU A 202 4.88 -0.29 11.88
C LEU A 202 6.05 -1.20 12.22
N ALA A 203 6.27 -2.22 11.39
CA ALA A 203 7.38 -3.14 11.59
C ALA A 203 8.73 -2.43 11.34
N ALA A 204 9.73 -2.76 12.14
CA ALA A 204 11.10 -2.28 11.95
C ALA A 204 11.68 -2.75 10.60
N PRO A 205 12.69 -2.05 10.04
CA PRO A 205 13.27 -2.38 8.73
C PRO A 205 13.78 -3.82 8.61
N GLU A 206 14.37 -4.35 9.68
CA GLU A 206 14.89 -5.73 9.73
C GLU A 206 13.73 -6.74 9.69
N ALA A 207 12.72 -6.52 10.51
CA ALA A 207 11.49 -7.31 10.54
C ALA A 207 10.72 -7.19 9.21
N THR A 208 10.75 -6.02 8.57
CA THR A 208 10.15 -5.78 7.26
C THR A 208 10.75 -6.69 6.19
N LYS A 209 12.06 -6.81 6.16
CA LYS A 209 12.76 -7.67 5.19
C LYS A 209 12.41 -9.13 5.36
N GLU A 210 12.39 -9.62 6.60
CA GLU A 210 12.02 -11.00 6.90
C GLU A 210 10.54 -11.28 6.58
N THR A 211 9.65 -10.39 7.00
CA THR A 211 8.21 -10.48 6.73
C THR A 211 7.93 -10.46 5.24
N TRP A 212 8.62 -9.58 4.50
CA TRP A 212 8.47 -9.48 3.06
C TRP A 212 8.92 -10.76 2.34
N ASN A 213 10.03 -11.35 2.77
CA ASN A 213 10.51 -12.63 2.23
C ASN A 213 9.52 -13.77 2.53
N LYS A 214 8.93 -13.80 3.72
CA LYS A 214 7.89 -14.77 4.08
C LYS A 214 6.64 -14.61 3.21
N LEU A 215 6.16 -13.39 3.03
CA LEU A 215 5.00 -13.09 2.18
C LEU A 215 5.25 -13.46 0.72
N ARG A 216 6.44 -13.18 0.21
CA ARG A 216 6.83 -13.56 -1.15
C ARG A 216 6.91 -15.08 -1.32
N ALA A 217 7.44 -15.79 -0.34
CA ALA A 217 7.46 -17.25 -0.33
C ALA A 217 6.05 -17.84 -0.29
N PHE A 218 5.11 -17.21 0.42
CA PHE A 218 3.71 -17.62 0.47
C PHE A 218 3.02 -17.49 -0.89
N GLN A 219 3.26 -16.42 -1.62
CA GLN A 219 2.68 -16.21 -2.95
C GLN A 219 3.22 -17.17 -4.02
N THR A 220 4.44 -17.68 -3.86
CA THR A 220 5.00 -18.70 -4.75
C THR A 220 4.45 -20.11 -4.45
N PHE A 221 3.86 -20.32 -3.27
CA PHE A 221 3.31 -21.62 -2.86
C PHE A 221 1.84 -21.83 -3.26
N GLU A 222 1.06 -20.75 -3.37
CA GLU A 222 -0.37 -20.80 -3.74
C GLU A 222 -0.61 -20.52 -5.22
N GLY A 223 0.11 -21.21 -6.11
CA GLY A 223 -0.32 -21.35 -7.51
C GLY A 223 -0.41 -20.04 -8.32
N SER A 224 0.53 -19.11 -8.15
CA SER A 224 0.73 -18.06 -9.17
C SER A 224 0.93 -18.73 -10.52
N PRO A 225 0.16 -18.38 -11.57
CA PRO A 225 0.42 -18.91 -12.90
C PRO A 225 1.87 -18.60 -13.25
N ALA A 226 2.62 -19.65 -13.57
CA ALA A 226 3.99 -19.54 -14.03
C ALA A 226 4.08 -18.42 -15.06
N GLN A 227 4.92 -17.42 -14.79
CA GLN A 227 5.25 -16.40 -15.78
C GLN A 227 5.69 -17.14 -17.04
N GLY A 228 4.84 -17.10 -18.05
CA GLY A 228 5.13 -17.68 -19.34
C GLY A 228 6.41 -17.04 -19.86
N LYS A 229 7.38 -17.90 -20.13
CA LYS A 229 8.57 -17.55 -20.90
C LYS A 229 8.11 -16.95 -22.23
N ALA A 230 8.43 -15.70 -22.44
CA ALA A 230 8.53 -15.12 -23.77
C ALA A 230 10.00 -15.08 -24.17
#